data_185fee6f3c272d60877b07a6cd6be138
#
_entry.id   185fee6f3c272d60877b07a6cd6be138
#
_cell.length_a   1.000
_cell.length_b   1.000
_cell.length_c   1.000
_cell.angle_alpha   90.00
_cell.angle_beta   90.00
_cell.angle_gamma   90.00
#
_symmetry.space_group_name_H-M   'P 1'
#
loop_
_entity.id
_entity.type
_entity.pdbx_description
1 polymer ?
#
loop_
_entity_poly.entity_id
_entity_poly.type
_entity_poly.pdbx_seq_one_letter_code
_entity_poly.pdbx_strand_id
1 'polypeptide(L)'
;SEGVNAWLKLCTTSSRIHHHCSVSTNTFRAAHRKPNLAQVPADEEFRKLFTATPGMVMCGADLSGIELRMLAHYLARYDGGRYADILLNGDIHQVNADKIGISRRDVKTVTYAFLYGAGDVKIGLSVDKQLSTDKARARGKQVRAAFIEAIDGLSELLQAVKKRSASGTILAIDGRKIFVESQHKALNYLLQCSAGVIAKRWLHITHENLPPTAHQLAFVHDELQYECKEEDVEDLKFLLELSAAQAGEYYSLRIPIAAEAKSGATWAEVH
;
A
#
# COMPACT_ATOMS: atom_id res chain seq x y z
N SER A 1 9.76 8.04 -18.79
CA SER A 1 9.00 6.80 -18.59
C SER A 1 9.49 5.76 -19.59
N GLU A 2 9.85 4.59 -19.11
CA GLU A 2 10.19 3.47 -19.98
C GLU A 2 8.89 3.01 -20.65
N GLY A 3 8.75 3.29 -21.93
CA GLY A 3 7.60 2.85 -22.73
C GLY A 3 7.73 1.38 -23.17
N VAL A 4 6.68 0.86 -23.80
CA VAL A 4 6.61 -0.53 -24.32
C VAL A 4 7.84 -0.90 -25.15
N ASN A 5 8.35 0.00 -25.96
CA ASN A 5 9.56 -0.24 -26.77
C ASN A 5 10.82 -0.48 -25.91
N ALA A 6 10.90 0.13 -24.74
CA ALA A 6 12.00 -0.13 -23.80
C ALA A 6 11.84 -1.52 -23.15
N TRP A 7 10.62 -1.94 -22.84
CA TRP A 7 10.34 -3.28 -22.31
C TRP A 7 10.70 -4.36 -23.33
N LEU A 8 10.35 -4.17 -24.61
CA LEU A 8 10.70 -5.11 -25.68
C LEU A 8 12.21 -5.31 -25.81
N LYS A 9 13.01 -4.26 -25.62
CA LYS A 9 14.49 -4.36 -25.62
C LYS A 9 15.05 -5.17 -24.45
N LEU A 10 14.29 -5.29 -23.37
CA LEU A 10 14.67 -6.06 -22.18
C LEU A 10 14.20 -7.52 -22.24
N CYS A 11 13.32 -7.86 -23.20
CA CYS A 11 12.88 -9.24 -23.40
C CYS A 11 14.02 -10.15 -23.80
N THR A 12 14.08 -11.32 -23.14
CA THR A 12 14.97 -12.41 -23.53
C THR A 12 14.42 -13.16 -24.76
N THR A 13 15.21 -14.07 -25.31
CA THR A 13 14.77 -14.98 -26.39
C THR A 13 13.60 -15.88 -25.97
N SER A 14 13.43 -16.11 -24.67
CA SER A 14 12.28 -16.83 -24.08
C SER A 14 11.10 -15.91 -23.75
N SER A 15 11.07 -14.69 -24.28
CA SER A 15 10.02 -13.68 -24.04
C SER A 15 9.82 -13.30 -22.58
N ARG A 16 10.88 -13.32 -21.78
CA ARG A 16 10.86 -12.93 -20.36
C ARG A 16 11.61 -11.63 -20.10
N ILE A 17 11.14 -10.89 -19.12
CA ILE A 17 11.82 -9.71 -18.59
C ILE A 17 12.27 -10.02 -17.17
N HIS A 18 13.58 -9.94 -16.92
CA HIS A 18 14.17 -10.09 -15.59
C HIS A 18 14.48 -8.69 -15.02
N HIS A 19 13.56 -8.18 -14.22
CA HIS A 19 13.77 -6.90 -13.54
C HIS A 19 14.65 -7.05 -12.30
N HIS A 20 15.25 -5.93 -11.89
CA HIS A 20 15.98 -5.86 -10.63
C HIS A 20 15.09 -5.32 -9.54
N CYS A 21 15.11 -5.97 -8.37
CA CYS A 21 14.43 -5.54 -7.16
C CYS A 21 15.45 -5.22 -6.07
N SER A 22 15.31 -4.07 -5.42
CA SER A 22 16.09 -3.68 -4.25
C SER A 22 15.16 -3.39 -3.09
N VAL A 23 15.56 -3.75 -1.87
CA VAL A 23 14.79 -3.50 -0.66
C VAL A 23 15.38 -2.38 0.21
N SER A 24 16.38 -1.67 -0.30
CA SER A 24 17.11 -0.61 0.40
C SER A 24 16.49 0.77 0.15
N THR A 25 15.24 0.95 0.53
CA THR A 25 14.56 2.26 0.47
C THR A 25 14.29 2.80 1.88
N ASN A 26 14.18 4.12 2.01
CA ASN A 26 13.86 4.77 3.30
C ASN A 26 12.51 4.36 3.88
N THR A 27 11.60 3.85 3.03
CA THR A 27 10.26 3.41 3.42
C THR A 27 10.14 1.89 3.55
N PHE A 28 11.24 1.16 3.42
CA PHE A 28 11.31 -0.31 3.40
C PHE A 28 10.51 -0.97 2.26
N ARG A 29 10.02 -0.18 1.31
CA ARG A 29 9.36 -0.69 0.10
C ARG A 29 10.38 -1.22 -0.88
N ALA A 30 9.97 -2.18 -1.70
CA ALA A 30 10.78 -2.64 -2.83
C ALA A 30 10.89 -1.55 -3.89
N ALA A 31 12.10 -1.34 -4.42
CA ALA A 31 12.36 -0.48 -5.57
C ALA A 31 12.72 -1.35 -6.77
N HIS A 32 12.24 -0.98 -7.94
CA HIS A 32 12.37 -1.74 -9.18
C HIS A 32 13.14 -0.96 -10.24
N ARG A 33 13.94 -1.67 -11.03
CA ARG A 33 14.64 -1.10 -12.20
C ARG A 33 14.82 -2.14 -13.29
N LYS A 34 14.90 -1.68 -14.54
CA LYS A 34 15.17 -2.50 -15.74
C LYS A 34 14.16 -3.64 -15.96
N PRO A 35 12.86 -3.35 -16.08
CA PRO A 35 12.18 -2.07 -15.94
C PRO A 35 11.75 -1.77 -14.51
N ASN A 36 11.24 -0.54 -14.26
CA ASN A 36 10.57 -0.23 -13.01
C ASN A 36 9.12 -0.73 -13.06
N LEU A 37 8.86 -1.91 -12.54
CA LEU A 37 7.53 -2.53 -12.54
C LEU A 37 6.50 -1.72 -11.75
N ALA A 38 6.93 -0.96 -10.73
CA ALA A 38 6.03 -0.10 -9.96
C ALA A 38 5.48 1.09 -10.77
N GLN A 39 6.07 1.39 -11.92
CA GLN A 39 5.63 2.45 -12.83
C GLN A 39 4.88 1.95 -14.06
N VAL A 40 4.65 0.65 -14.18
CA VAL A 40 3.75 0.13 -15.21
C VAL A 40 2.35 0.68 -14.95
N PRO A 41 1.75 1.40 -15.91
CA PRO A 41 0.41 1.96 -15.72
C PRO A 41 -0.61 0.89 -15.34
N ALA A 42 -1.59 1.28 -14.52
CA ALA A 42 -2.66 0.39 -14.10
C ALA A 42 -3.65 0.07 -15.24
N ASP A 43 -3.56 0.82 -16.34
CA ASP A 43 -4.42 0.60 -17.51
C ASP A 43 -4.26 -0.82 -18.06
N GLU A 44 -5.37 -1.45 -18.33
CA GLU A 44 -5.45 -2.82 -18.86
C GLU A 44 -4.55 -3.04 -20.08
N GLU A 45 -4.46 -2.06 -20.98
CA GLU A 45 -3.65 -2.14 -22.20
C GLU A 45 -2.16 -2.39 -21.95
N PHE A 46 -1.62 -1.91 -20.81
CA PHE A 46 -0.23 -2.14 -20.46
C PHE A 46 -0.05 -3.44 -19.67
N ARG A 47 -0.92 -3.71 -18.72
CA ARG A 47 -0.78 -4.88 -17.85
C ARG A 47 -1.10 -6.20 -18.55
N LYS A 48 -1.97 -6.21 -19.57
CA LYS A 48 -2.22 -7.39 -20.39
C LYS A 48 -1.01 -7.89 -21.20
N LEU A 49 0.03 -7.06 -21.34
CA LEU A 49 1.27 -7.45 -22.00
C LEU A 49 2.13 -8.40 -21.17
N PHE A 50 1.88 -8.45 -19.86
CA PHE A 50 2.56 -9.37 -18.95
C PHE A 50 1.65 -10.59 -18.72
N THR A 51 2.09 -11.72 -19.25
CA THR A 51 1.31 -12.96 -19.28
C THR A 51 1.99 -14.08 -18.50
N ALA A 52 1.21 -15.07 -18.09
CA ALA A 52 1.75 -16.30 -17.56
C ALA A 52 2.54 -17.06 -18.64
N THR A 53 3.48 -17.90 -18.22
CA THR A 53 4.14 -18.86 -19.10
C THR A 53 3.09 -19.74 -19.80
N PRO A 54 3.25 -20.10 -21.09
CA PRO A 54 2.31 -21.00 -21.76
C PRO A 54 2.05 -22.27 -20.96
N GLY A 55 0.78 -22.61 -20.73
CA GLY A 55 0.35 -23.74 -19.90
C GLY A 55 0.29 -23.46 -18.40
N MET A 56 0.58 -22.23 -17.98
CA MET A 56 0.46 -21.76 -16.60
C MET A 56 -0.70 -20.76 -16.44
N VAL A 57 -1.13 -20.57 -15.21
CA VAL A 57 -2.14 -19.57 -14.80
C VAL A 57 -1.48 -18.56 -13.88
N MET A 58 -1.73 -17.28 -14.12
CA MET A 58 -1.28 -16.21 -13.24
C MET A 58 -2.19 -16.10 -12.02
N CYS A 59 -1.59 -15.99 -10.83
CA CYS A 59 -2.28 -15.74 -9.58
C CYS A 59 -1.66 -14.52 -8.91
N GLY A 60 -2.47 -13.51 -8.67
CA GLY A 60 -2.04 -12.28 -8.02
C GLY A 60 -2.90 -11.96 -6.81
N ALA A 61 -2.33 -11.21 -5.89
CA ALA A 61 -3.04 -10.68 -4.74
C ALA A 61 -2.50 -9.33 -4.30
N ASP A 62 -3.39 -8.48 -3.81
CA ASP A 62 -3.08 -7.20 -3.18
C ASP A 62 -3.49 -7.22 -1.72
N LEU A 63 -2.69 -6.60 -0.84
CA LEU A 63 -3.10 -6.35 0.54
C LEU A 63 -4.23 -5.34 0.58
N SER A 64 -5.33 -5.69 1.22
CA SER A 64 -6.53 -4.86 1.29
C SER A 64 -6.30 -3.62 2.16
N GLY A 65 -6.25 -2.44 1.55
CA GLY A 65 -6.20 -1.15 2.24
C GLY A 65 -5.09 -1.06 3.29
N ILE A 66 -3.90 -1.53 2.98
CA ILE A 66 -2.82 -1.71 3.98
C ILE A 66 -2.46 -0.40 4.69
N GLU A 67 -2.43 0.73 4.01
CA GLU A 67 -2.12 2.02 4.63
C GLU A 67 -3.18 2.43 5.65
N LEU A 68 -4.47 2.23 5.34
CA LEU A 68 -5.56 2.50 6.26
C LEU A 68 -5.54 1.54 7.45
N ARG A 69 -5.18 0.28 7.22
CA ARG A 69 -5.05 -0.71 8.29
C ARG A 69 -3.86 -0.41 9.21
N MET A 70 -2.76 0.10 8.67
CA MET A 70 -1.65 0.59 9.50
C MET A 70 -2.07 1.79 10.35
N LEU A 71 -2.78 2.74 9.76
CA LEU A 71 -3.34 3.86 10.52
C LEU A 71 -4.27 3.36 11.63
N ALA A 72 -5.19 2.45 11.32
CA ALA A 72 -6.09 1.84 12.31
C ALA A 72 -5.35 1.15 13.45
N HIS A 73 -4.27 0.42 13.15
CA HIS A 73 -3.44 -0.23 14.15
C HIS A 73 -2.85 0.77 15.16
N TYR A 74 -2.27 1.86 14.66
CA TYR A 74 -1.66 2.87 15.54
C TYR A 74 -2.69 3.73 16.25
N LEU A 75 -3.85 4.02 15.63
CA LEU A 75 -4.95 4.74 16.27
C LEU A 75 -5.61 3.96 17.42
N ALA A 76 -5.59 2.64 17.36
CA ALA A 76 -6.28 1.79 18.35
C ALA A 76 -5.87 2.04 19.80
N ARG A 77 -4.69 2.61 20.03
CA ARG A 77 -4.25 3.07 21.37
C ARG A 77 -5.06 4.25 21.91
N TYR A 78 -5.62 5.06 21.00
CA TYR A 78 -6.24 6.34 21.34
C TYR A 78 -7.76 6.31 21.18
N ASP A 79 -8.26 5.50 20.25
CA ASP A 79 -9.69 5.41 19.92
C ASP A 79 -10.35 4.08 20.35
N GLY A 80 -9.60 3.21 21.04
CA GLY A 80 -10.10 1.90 21.47
C GLY A 80 -10.46 0.94 20.31
N GLY A 81 -9.91 1.17 19.10
CA GLY A 81 -10.18 0.35 17.92
C GLY A 81 -11.37 0.81 17.08
N ARG A 82 -11.93 1.99 17.35
CA ARG A 82 -13.11 2.50 16.63
C ARG A 82 -12.85 2.68 15.13
N TYR A 83 -11.71 3.26 14.74
CA TYR A 83 -11.35 3.41 13.33
C TYR A 83 -11.25 2.06 12.63
N ALA A 84 -10.62 1.08 13.28
CA ALA A 84 -10.52 -0.28 12.76
C ALA A 84 -11.89 -0.93 12.55
N ASP A 85 -12.80 -0.80 13.51
CA ASP A 85 -14.16 -1.34 13.39
C ASP A 85 -14.93 -0.72 12.21
N ILE A 86 -14.88 0.60 12.06
CA ILE A 86 -15.54 1.28 10.94
C ILE A 86 -14.90 0.89 9.60
N LEU A 87 -13.57 0.75 9.55
CA LEU A 87 -12.86 0.34 8.33
C LEU A 87 -13.26 -1.06 7.87
N LEU A 88 -13.45 -2.00 8.82
CA LEU A 88 -13.79 -3.39 8.51
C LEU A 88 -15.29 -3.60 8.23
N ASN A 89 -16.16 -2.91 8.95
CA ASN A 89 -17.60 -3.20 8.99
C ASN A 89 -18.49 -2.08 8.43
N GLY A 90 -17.90 -0.95 8.04
CA GLY A 90 -18.62 0.22 7.54
C GLY A 90 -17.91 0.90 6.37
N ASP A 91 -18.18 2.19 6.23
CA ASP A 91 -17.53 3.05 5.23
C ASP A 91 -16.83 4.22 5.90
N ILE A 92 -15.54 4.06 6.18
CA ILE A 92 -14.73 5.07 6.86
C ILE A 92 -14.68 6.41 6.09
N HIS A 93 -14.72 6.35 4.77
CA HIS A 93 -14.72 7.58 3.96
C HIS A 93 -16.03 8.34 4.07
N GLN A 94 -17.17 7.63 4.12
CA GLN A 94 -18.46 8.27 4.32
C GLN A 94 -18.59 8.84 5.74
N VAL A 95 -18.17 8.11 6.76
CA VAL A 95 -18.17 8.59 8.15
C VAL A 95 -17.35 9.89 8.29
N ASN A 96 -16.16 9.94 7.68
CA ASN A 96 -15.32 11.12 7.72
C ASN A 96 -15.88 12.26 6.83
N ALA A 97 -16.51 11.94 5.71
CA ALA A 97 -17.17 12.92 4.85
C ALA A 97 -18.29 13.67 5.59
N ASP A 98 -19.12 12.93 6.32
CA ASP A 98 -20.21 13.49 7.12
C ASP A 98 -19.69 14.43 8.22
N LYS A 99 -18.56 14.09 8.84
CA LYS A 99 -17.92 14.92 9.88
C LYS A 99 -17.24 16.18 9.33
N ILE A 100 -16.60 16.07 8.17
CA ILE A 100 -15.79 17.16 7.56
C ILE A 100 -16.66 18.09 6.72
N GLY A 101 -17.77 17.59 6.18
CA GLY A 101 -18.69 18.37 5.32
C GLY A 101 -18.19 18.51 3.88
N ILE A 102 -17.43 17.54 3.37
CA ILE A 102 -17.04 17.42 1.96
C ILE A 102 -17.49 16.08 1.39
N SER A 103 -17.41 15.90 0.07
CA SER A 103 -17.86 14.66 -0.56
C SER A 103 -17.04 13.46 -0.12
N ARG A 104 -17.65 12.25 -0.12
CA ARG A 104 -16.96 10.98 0.14
C ARG A 104 -15.76 10.78 -0.80
N ARG A 105 -15.92 11.17 -2.05
CA ARG A 105 -14.84 11.11 -3.07
C ARG A 105 -13.65 11.97 -2.67
N ASP A 106 -13.93 13.20 -2.26
CA ASP A 106 -12.88 14.14 -1.86
C ASP A 106 -12.19 13.68 -0.59
N VAL A 107 -12.95 13.19 0.41
CA VAL A 107 -12.37 12.60 1.63
C VAL A 107 -11.46 11.43 1.29
N LYS A 108 -11.85 10.52 0.41
CA LYS A 108 -10.98 9.41 -0.03
C LYS A 108 -9.66 9.95 -0.59
N THR A 109 -9.73 10.96 -1.46
CA THR A 109 -8.53 11.58 -2.05
C THR A 109 -7.67 12.28 -1.00
N VAL A 110 -8.29 13.03 -0.08
CA VAL A 110 -7.60 13.69 1.04
C VAL A 110 -6.94 12.69 1.96
N THR A 111 -7.62 11.60 2.28
CA THR A 111 -7.09 10.52 3.14
C THR A 111 -5.77 9.99 2.58
N TYR A 112 -5.74 9.58 1.32
CA TYR A 112 -4.51 9.09 0.71
C TYR A 112 -3.44 10.16 0.55
N ALA A 113 -3.82 11.39 0.19
CA ALA A 113 -2.90 12.51 0.15
C ALA A 113 -2.24 12.75 1.53
N PHE A 114 -3.02 12.68 2.60
CA PHE A 114 -2.52 12.78 3.97
C PHE A 114 -1.57 11.63 4.32
N LEU A 115 -1.95 10.38 4.03
CA LEU A 115 -1.14 9.18 4.32
C LEU A 115 0.21 9.20 3.59
N TYR A 116 0.27 9.79 2.39
CA TYR A 116 1.51 9.96 1.62
C TYR A 116 2.27 11.25 1.92
N GLY A 117 1.85 12.00 2.92
CA GLY A 117 2.56 13.19 3.39
C GLY A 117 2.44 14.41 2.46
N ALA A 118 1.34 14.52 1.73
CA ALA A 118 1.08 15.68 0.88
C ALA A 118 1.04 16.98 1.69
N GLY A 119 1.66 18.04 1.16
CA GLY A 119 1.56 19.38 1.72
C GLY A 119 0.20 20.02 1.47
N ASP A 120 -0.07 21.16 2.13
CA ASP A 120 -1.38 21.82 2.11
C ASP A 120 -1.83 22.21 0.70
N VAL A 121 -0.92 22.66 -0.17
CA VAL A 121 -1.25 22.98 -1.57
C VAL A 121 -1.83 21.74 -2.28
N LYS A 122 -1.19 20.60 -2.15
CA LYS A 122 -1.64 19.36 -2.80
C LYS A 122 -2.97 18.87 -2.23
N ILE A 123 -3.17 18.98 -0.92
CA ILE A 123 -4.46 18.66 -0.28
C ILE A 123 -5.56 19.61 -0.80
N GLY A 124 -5.31 20.91 -0.87
CA GLY A 124 -6.27 21.87 -1.40
C GLY A 124 -6.65 21.58 -2.86
N LEU A 125 -5.66 21.31 -3.71
CA LEU A 125 -5.88 20.94 -5.11
C LEU A 125 -6.56 19.56 -5.29
N SER A 126 -6.49 18.69 -4.31
CA SER A 126 -7.21 17.41 -4.36
C SER A 126 -8.72 17.58 -4.16
N VAL A 127 -9.13 18.66 -3.50
CA VAL A 127 -10.55 19.03 -3.31
C VAL A 127 -11.06 19.91 -4.46
N ASP A 128 -10.25 20.88 -4.90
CA ASP A 128 -10.58 21.74 -6.02
C ASP A 128 -9.33 22.04 -6.86
N LYS A 129 -9.27 21.46 -8.04
CA LYS A 129 -8.13 21.56 -8.98
C LYS A 129 -7.97 22.94 -9.62
N GLN A 130 -8.97 23.81 -9.52
CA GLN A 130 -8.97 25.15 -10.15
C GLN A 130 -8.43 26.26 -9.23
N LEU A 131 -8.12 25.93 -7.98
CA LEU A 131 -7.59 26.91 -7.04
C LEU A 131 -6.19 27.40 -7.45
N SER A 132 -5.95 28.71 -7.27
CA SER A 132 -4.59 29.24 -7.29
C SER A 132 -3.78 28.67 -6.12
N THR A 133 -2.44 28.68 -6.24
CA THR A 133 -1.54 28.10 -5.21
C THR A 133 -1.84 28.63 -3.81
N ASP A 134 -2.08 29.92 -3.63
CA ASP A 134 -2.34 30.50 -2.31
C ASP A 134 -3.71 30.09 -1.76
N LYS A 135 -4.74 30.08 -2.60
CA LYS A 135 -6.08 29.59 -2.24
C LYS A 135 -6.04 28.08 -1.93
N ALA A 136 -5.31 27.30 -2.73
CA ALA A 136 -5.12 25.87 -2.49
C ALA A 136 -4.41 25.61 -1.16
N ARG A 137 -3.39 26.41 -0.82
CA ARG A 137 -2.69 26.30 0.48
C ARG A 137 -3.63 26.58 1.65
N ALA A 138 -4.39 27.66 1.57
CA ALA A 138 -5.36 28.02 2.61
C ALA A 138 -6.46 26.95 2.76
N ARG A 139 -7.02 26.47 1.65
CA ARG A 139 -8.02 25.40 1.63
C ARG A 139 -7.46 24.09 2.18
N GLY A 140 -6.25 23.70 1.75
CA GLY A 140 -5.59 22.48 2.21
C GLY A 140 -5.30 22.50 3.70
N LYS A 141 -4.87 23.63 4.25
CA LYS A 141 -4.67 23.79 5.70
C LYS A 141 -5.98 23.61 6.47
N GLN A 142 -7.08 24.19 5.98
CA GLN A 142 -8.41 24.05 6.57
C GLN A 142 -8.89 22.59 6.52
N VAL A 143 -8.78 21.94 5.37
CA VAL A 143 -9.21 20.54 5.19
C VAL A 143 -8.35 19.58 6.04
N ARG A 144 -7.05 19.81 6.11
CA ARG A 144 -6.15 19.01 6.97
C ARG A 144 -6.57 19.12 8.44
N ALA A 145 -6.83 20.32 8.94
CA ALA A 145 -7.26 20.52 10.32
C ALA A 145 -8.59 19.81 10.60
N ALA A 146 -9.56 19.94 9.71
CA ALA A 146 -10.85 19.27 9.83
C ALA A 146 -10.72 17.73 9.76
N PHE A 147 -9.83 17.22 8.91
CA PHE A 147 -9.52 15.78 8.80
C PHE A 147 -8.92 15.24 10.10
N ILE A 148 -7.96 15.95 10.69
CA ILE A 148 -7.33 15.53 11.95
C ILE A 148 -8.35 15.55 13.10
N GLU A 149 -9.22 16.55 13.15
CA GLU A 149 -10.27 16.69 14.18
C GLU A 149 -11.35 15.61 14.02
N ALA A 150 -11.70 15.24 12.78
CA ALA A 150 -12.73 14.24 12.48
C ALA A 150 -12.34 12.80 12.90
N ILE A 151 -11.06 12.50 12.96
CA ILE A 151 -10.56 11.15 13.28
C ILE A 151 -10.13 11.10 14.74
N ASP A 152 -10.89 10.40 15.56
CA ASP A 152 -10.61 10.25 16.99
C ASP A 152 -9.20 9.67 17.21
N GLY A 153 -8.41 10.34 18.05
CA GLY A 153 -7.06 9.90 18.39
C GLY A 153 -5.96 10.30 17.37
N LEU A 154 -6.31 10.87 16.22
CA LEU A 154 -5.31 11.23 15.21
C LEU A 154 -4.40 12.37 15.68
N SER A 155 -4.93 13.37 16.37
CA SER A 155 -4.12 14.45 16.94
C SER A 155 -3.11 13.93 17.95
N GLU A 156 -3.54 13.06 18.86
CA GLU A 156 -2.70 12.41 19.87
C GLU A 156 -1.63 11.53 19.24
N LEU A 157 -1.98 10.75 18.22
CA LEU A 157 -1.04 9.94 17.47
C LEU A 157 0.04 10.80 16.79
N LEU A 158 -0.36 11.88 16.12
CA LEU A 158 0.55 12.82 15.47
C LEU A 158 1.54 13.45 16.47
N GLN A 159 1.05 13.87 17.63
CA GLN A 159 1.90 14.45 18.69
C GLN A 159 2.88 13.41 19.26
N ALA A 160 2.42 12.19 19.51
CA ALA A 160 3.25 11.12 20.03
C ALA A 160 4.36 10.72 19.06
N VAL A 161 4.05 10.59 17.78
CA VAL A 161 5.03 10.24 16.74
C VAL A 161 6.02 11.38 16.52
N LYS A 162 5.56 12.64 16.51
CA LYS A 162 6.42 13.83 16.42
C LYS A 162 7.41 13.88 17.58
N LYS A 163 6.94 13.67 18.82
CA LYS A 163 7.80 13.66 20.01
C LYS A 163 8.85 12.57 19.93
N ARG A 164 8.48 11.35 19.51
CA ARG A 164 9.43 10.22 19.38
C ARG A 164 10.44 10.44 18.27
N SER A 165 10.09 11.15 17.22
CA SER A 165 10.97 11.44 16.09
C SER A 165 11.96 12.60 16.33
N ALA A 166 11.92 13.24 17.51
CA ALA A 166 12.80 14.35 17.86
C ALA A 166 14.30 13.98 17.79
N SER A 167 14.65 12.70 18.00
CA SER A 167 16.01 12.18 17.85
C SER A 167 16.41 11.90 16.39
N GLY A 168 15.54 12.16 15.42
CA GLY A 168 15.77 11.84 13.99
C GLY A 168 15.43 10.40 13.60
N THR A 169 14.95 9.58 14.55
CA THR A 169 14.55 8.20 14.31
C THR A 169 13.29 7.82 15.05
N ILE A 170 12.52 6.88 14.49
CA ILE A 170 11.42 6.17 15.12
C ILE A 170 11.57 4.67 14.88
N LEU A 171 10.82 3.85 15.63
CA LEU A 171 10.84 2.41 15.42
C LEU A 171 9.67 1.97 14.55
N ALA A 172 9.97 1.15 13.54
CA ALA A 172 8.97 0.43 12.76
C ALA A 172 8.31 -0.67 13.63
N ILE A 173 7.30 -1.31 13.06
CA ILE A 173 6.52 -2.35 13.74
C ILE A 173 7.34 -3.57 14.17
N ASP A 174 8.45 -3.84 13.50
CA ASP A 174 9.40 -4.93 13.81
C ASP A 174 10.61 -4.46 14.62
N GLY A 175 10.58 -3.23 15.11
CA GLY A 175 11.64 -2.65 15.97
C GLY A 175 12.83 -2.06 15.22
N ARG A 176 12.90 -2.15 13.89
CA ARG A 176 13.98 -1.50 13.14
C ARG A 176 13.83 0.02 13.14
N LYS A 177 14.97 0.71 13.05
CA LYS A 177 14.99 2.18 13.04
C LYS A 177 14.58 2.72 11.67
N ILE A 178 13.68 3.69 11.68
CA ILE A 178 13.29 4.52 10.54
C ILE A 178 13.95 5.88 10.71
N PHE A 179 14.72 6.32 9.73
CA PHE A 179 15.27 7.67 9.70
C PHE A 179 14.20 8.66 9.26
N VAL A 180 14.00 9.71 10.05
CA VAL A 180 12.97 10.72 9.84
C VAL A 180 13.64 12.05 9.51
N GLU A 181 13.66 12.41 8.23
CA GLU A 181 14.23 13.68 7.75
C GLU A 181 13.41 14.90 8.21
N SER A 182 12.10 14.72 8.43
CA SER A 182 11.19 15.77 8.85
C SER A 182 10.16 15.23 9.83
N GLN A 183 10.10 15.83 11.03
CA GLN A 183 9.14 15.44 12.05
C GLN A 183 7.68 15.56 11.59
N HIS A 184 7.37 16.49 10.66
CA HIS A 184 6.04 16.63 10.09
C HIS A 184 5.60 15.44 9.23
N LYS A 185 6.56 14.64 8.74
CA LYS A 185 6.31 13.43 7.95
C LYS A 185 6.49 12.14 8.75
N ALA A 186 6.76 12.24 10.04
CA ALA A 186 7.10 11.07 10.86
C ALA A 186 6.00 10.01 10.85
N LEU A 187 4.72 10.39 10.94
CA LEU A 187 3.61 9.45 10.84
C LEU A 187 3.58 8.76 9.46
N ASN A 188 3.80 9.51 8.39
CA ASN A 188 3.81 8.95 7.03
C ASN A 188 4.92 7.89 6.85
N TYR A 189 6.13 8.18 7.36
CA TYR A 189 7.22 7.19 7.39
C TYR A 189 6.83 5.96 8.21
N LEU A 190 6.25 6.15 9.39
CA LEU A 190 5.83 5.04 10.24
C LEU A 190 4.83 4.12 9.54
N LEU A 191 3.79 4.69 8.92
CA LEU A 191 2.76 3.92 8.22
C LEU A 191 3.31 3.20 7.00
N GLN A 192 4.09 3.89 6.15
CA GLN A 192 4.66 3.30 4.95
C GLN A 192 5.69 2.21 5.25
N CYS A 193 6.58 2.45 6.21
CA CYS A 193 7.57 1.46 6.62
C CYS A 193 6.92 0.23 7.25
N SER A 194 5.90 0.43 8.09
CA SER A 194 5.16 -0.69 8.69
C SER A 194 4.43 -1.50 7.63
N ALA A 195 3.78 -0.86 6.66
CA ALA A 195 3.16 -1.54 5.52
C ALA A 195 4.20 -2.35 4.71
N GLY A 196 5.39 -1.79 4.48
CA GLY A 196 6.50 -2.49 3.80
C GLY A 196 7.00 -3.70 4.57
N VAL A 197 7.06 -3.63 5.90
CA VAL A 197 7.42 -4.76 6.77
C VAL A 197 6.37 -5.87 6.69
N ILE A 198 5.08 -5.53 6.77
CA ILE A 198 3.98 -6.49 6.64
C ILE A 198 4.01 -7.16 5.27
N ALA A 199 4.15 -6.41 4.18
CA ALA A 199 4.20 -6.95 2.84
C ALA A 199 5.36 -7.95 2.65
N LYS A 200 6.54 -7.69 3.22
CA LYS A 200 7.68 -8.61 3.18
C LYS A 200 7.45 -9.86 4.03
N ARG A 201 6.79 -9.74 5.19
CA ARG A 201 6.41 -10.92 5.99
C ARG A 201 5.40 -11.77 5.24
N TRP A 202 4.43 -11.15 4.59
CA TRP A 202 3.48 -11.82 3.72
C TRP A 202 4.18 -12.60 2.59
N LEU A 203 5.09 -11.94 1.86
CA LEU A 203 5.91 -12.59 0.83
C LEU A 203 6.67 -13.80 1.39
N HIS A 204 7.31 -13.64 2.55
CA HIS A 204 8.10 -14.69 3.18
C HIS A 204 7.25 -15.92 3.55
N ILE A 205 6.12 -15.70 4.24
CA ILE A 205 5.21 -16.81 4.63
C ILE A 205 4.66 -17.50 3.38
N THR A 206 4.26 -16.74 2.35
CA THR A 206 3.80 -17.29 1.08
C THR A 206 4.87 -18.17 0.43
N HIS A 207 6.10 -17.65 0.35
CA HIS A 207 7.21 -18.37 -0.30
C HIS A 207 7.56 -19.70 0.37
N GLU A 208 7.53 -19.75 1.69
CA GLU A 208 7.83 -20.99 2.45
C GLU A 208 6.80 -22.10 2.25
N ASN A 209 5.61 -21.79 1.76
CA ASN A 209 4.48 -22.70 1.64
C ASN A 209 3.97 -22.86 0.20
N LEU A 210 4.73 -22.43 -0.80
CA LEU A 210 4.29 -22.46 -2.20
C LEU A 210 3.92 -23.87 -2.66
N PRO A 211 2.82 -24.02 -3.45
CA PRO A 211 2.53 -25.23 -4.19
C PRO A 211 3.68 -25.63 -5.13
N PRO A 212 3.84 -26.91 -5.46
CA PRO A 212 5.01 -27.40 -6.19
C PRO A 212 5.27 -26.75 -7.55
N THR A 213 4.21 -26.32 -8.24
CA THR A 213 4.32 -25.72 -9.58
C THR A 213 4.37 -24.20 -9.57
N ALA A 214 4.24 -23.57 -8.40
CA ALA A 214 4.15 -22.12 -8.27
C ALA A 214 5.52 -21.45 -8.39
N HIS A 215 5.57 -20.36 -9.16
CA HIS A 215 6.74 -19.49 -9.32
C HIS A 215 6.38 -18.03 -9.08
N GLN A 216 7.22 -17.32 -8.32
CA GLN A 216 7.07 -15.89 -8.12
C GLN A 216 7.44 -15.13 -9.40
N LEU A 217 6.57 -14.21 -9.82
CA LEU A 217 6.78 -13.34 -10.96
C LEU A 217 7.18 -11.92 -10.54
N ALA A 218 6.48 -11.35 -9.55
CA ALA A 218 6.75 -10.00 -9.08
C ALA A 218 6.34 -9.79 -7.62
N PHE A 219 7.00 -8.83 -6.98
CA PHE A 219 6.63 -8.25 -5.69
C PHE A 219 6.66 -6.73 -5.83
N VAL A 220 5.51 -6.09 -5.94
CA VAL A 220 5.38 -4.65 -6.17
C VAL A 220 4.62 -4.02 -5.00
N HIS A 221 5.35 -3.34 -4.10
CA HIS A 221 4.81 -2.69 -2.90
C HIS A 221 4.02 -3.64 -1.98
N ASP A 222 2.72 -3.71 -2.17
CA ASP A 222 1.74 -4.51 -1.43
C ASP A 222 1.04 -5.55 -2.32
N GLU A 223 1.64 -5.84 -3.48
CA GLU A 223 1.14 -6.77 -4.50
C GLU A 223 2.12 -7.92 -4.71
N LEU A 224 1.61 -9.15 -4.72
CA LEU A 224 2.34 -10.36 -5.10
C LEU A 224 1.76 -10.95 -6.37
N GLN A 225 2.64 -11.30 -7.31
CA GLN A 225 2.27 -11.98 -8.55
C GLN A 225 3.04 -13.30 -8.67
N TYR A 226 2.30 -14.37 -8.92
CA TYR A 226 2.79 -15.72 -9.12
C TYR A 226 2.21 -16.32 -10.40
N GLU A 227 2.80 -17.42 -10.85
CA GLU A 227 2.19 -18.33 -11.82
C GLU A 227 2.26 -19.76 -11.29
N CYS A 228 1.31 -20.60 -11.65
CA CYS A 228 1.30 -22.03 -11.35
C CYS A 228 0.52 -22.81 -12.40
N LYS A 229 0.55 -24.13 -12.34
CA LYS A 229 -0.36 -24.95 -13.12
C LYS A 229 -1.80 -24.84 -12.60
N GLU A 230 -2.77 -25.12 -13.49
CA GLU A 230 -4.19 -25.05 -13.17
C GLU A 230 -4.57 -25.81 -11.90
N GLU A 231 -3.95 -26.99 -11.70
CA GLU A 231 -4.20 -27.85 -10.52
C GLU A 231 -3.86 -27.19 -9.18
N ASP A 232 -2.94 -26.22 -9.15
CA ASP A 232 -2.47 -25.52 -7.95
C ASP A 232 -3.11 -24.14 -7.74
N VAL A 233 -3.99 -23.68 -8.64
CA VAL A 233 -4.54 -22.31 -8.62
C VAL A 233 -5.28 -22.02 -7.33
N GLU A 234 -6.22 -22.88 -6.93
CA GLU A 234 -7.03 -22.65 -5.75
C GLU A 234 -6.21 -22.73 -4.46
N ASP A 235 -5.25 -23.64 -4.39
CA ASP A 235 -4.32 -23.73 -3.25
C ASP A 235 -3.44 -22.49 -3.15
N LEU A 236 -2.95 -21.96 -4.26
CA LEU A 236 -2.14 -20.73 -4.28
C LEU A 236 -2.95 -19.50 -3.89
N LYS A 237 -4.17 -19.36 -4.39
CA LYS A 237 -5.08 -18.26 -4.00
C LYS A 237 -5.38 -18.30 -2.50
N PHE A 238 -5.72 -19.48 -1.98
CA PHE A 238 -5.97 -19.68 -0.55
C PHE A 238 -4.72 -19.34 0.28
N LEU A 239 -3.53 -19.79 -0.16
CA LEU A 239 -2.27 -19.48 0.50
C LEU A 239 -2.00 -17.97 0.55
N LEU A 240 -2.21 -17.24 -0.56
CA LEU A 240 -2.00 -15.80 -0.62
C LEU A 240 -2.88 -15.04 0.39
N GLU A 241 -4.13 -15.45 0.55
CA GLU A 241 -5.06 -14.84 1.50
C GLU A 241 -4.73 -15.24 2.96
N LEU A 242 -4.46 -16.51 3.21
CA LEU A 242 -4.09 -17.01 4.54
C LEU A 242 -2.77 -16.37 5.04
N SER A 243 -1.77 -16.29 4.19
CA SER A 243 -0.46 -15.71 4.53
C SER A 243 -0.56 -14.24 4.90
N ALA A 244 -1.48 -13.49 4.29
CA ALA A 244 -1.73 -12.09 4.65
C ALA A 244 -2.26 -11.99 6.09
N ALA A 245 -3.25 -12.80 6.45
CA ALA A 245 -3.75 -12.87 7.82
C ALA A 245 -2.64 -13.25 8.81
N GLN A 246 -1.85 -14.25 8.50
CA GLN A 246 -0.74 -14.71 9.34
C GLN A 246 0.36 -13.64 9.50
N ALA A 247 0.62 -12.82 8.47
CA ALA A 247 1.57 -11.72 8.57
C ALA A 247 1.11 -10.67 9.59
N GLY A 248 -0.18 -10.37 9.65
CA GLY A 248 -0.77 -9.49 10.66
C GLY A 248 -0.68 -10.08 12.06
N GLU A 249 -1.01 -11.35 12.22
CA GLU A 249 -0.94 -12.07 13.50
C GLU A 249 0.50 -12.15 14.03
N TYR A 250 1.48 -12.36 13.16
CA TYR A 250 2.90 -12.42 13.51
C TYR A 250 3.37 -11.17 14.25
N TYR A 251 2.87 -9.99 13.88
CA TYR A 251 3.18 -8.72 14.53
C TYR A 251 2.15 -8.30 15.57
N SER A 252 1.20 -9.15 15.91
CA SER A 252 0.11 -8.86 16.87
C SER A 252 -0.61 -7.54 16.56
N LEU A 253 -0.96 -7.36 15.29
CA LEU A 253 -1.66 -6.15 14.87
C LEU A 253 -3.05 -6.05 15.51
N ARG A 254 -3.47 -4.82 15.78
CA ARG A 254 -4.78 -4.51 16.36
C ARG A 254 -5.91 -4.42 15.33
N ILE A 255 -5.63 -4.87 14.14
CA ILE A 255 -6.57 -5.03 13.04
C ILE A 255 -6.12 -6.23 12.20
N PRO A 256 -7.01 -7.09 11.72
CA PRO A 256 -6.63 -8.17 10.82
C PRO A 256 -6.11 -7.62 9.49
N ILE A 257 -5.11 -8.28 8.93
CA ILE A 257 -4.62 -8.04 7.56
C ILE A 257 -5.30 -9.04 6.64
N ALA A 258 -5.67 -8.59 5.46
CA ALA A 258 -6.31 -9.40 4.43
C ALA A 258 -5.70 -9.10 3.06
N ALA A 259 -5.82 -10.07 2.16
CA ALA A 259 -5.52 -9.92 0.75
C ALA A 259 -6.69 -10.48 -0.08
N GLU A 260 -6.84 -9.99 -1.30
CA GLU A 260 -7.77 -10.51 -2.28
C GLU A 260 -6.99 -11.15 -3.42
N ALA A 261 -7.14 -12.48 -3.58
CA ALA A 261 -6.43 -13.23 -4.61
C ALA A 261 -7.32 -13.44 -5.84
N LYS A 262 -6.71 -13.27 -7.02
CA LYS A 262 -7.35 -13.47 -8.32
C LYS A 262 -6.47 -14.37 -9.19
N SER A 263 -7.09 -15.03 -10.17
CA SER A 263 -6.38 -15.83 -11.17
C SER A 263 -6.81 -15.44 -12.58
N GLY A 264 -5.91 -15.58 -13.54
CA GLY A 264 -6.15 -15.21 -14.93
C GLY A 264 -4.94 -15.49 -15.82
N ALA A 265 -5.01 -15.05 -17.07
CA ALA A 265 -3.94 -15.22 -18.04
C ALA A 265 -2.90 -14.09 -18.03
N THR A 266 -3.30 -12.91 -17.55
CA THR A 266 -2.49 -11.69 -17.62
C THR A 266 -2.47 -10.93 -16.29
N TRP A 267 -1.49 -10.05 -16.14
CA TRP A 267 -1.43 -9.17 -14.97
C TRP A 267 -2.66 -8.24 -14.84
N ALA A 268 -3.26 -7.86 -15.96
CA ALA A 268 -4.48 -7.04 -15.94
C ALA A 268 -5.67 -7.75 -15.28
N GLU A 269 -5.79 -9.07 -15.42
CA GLU A 269 -6.89 -9.87 -14.86
C GLU A 269 -6.72 -10.15 -13.36
N VAL A 270 -5.52 -10.05 -12.84
CA VAL A 270 -5.17 -10.43 -11.46
C VAL A 270 -4.80 -9.25 -10.55
N HIS A 271 -5.04 -8.04 -11.02
CA HIS A 271 -4.77 -6.80 -10.27
C HIS A 271 -6.03 -6.09 -9.82
#